data_2812dbf59f5f69ce9c6d7e52093f9ade
#
_entry.id   2812dbf59f5f69ce9c6d7e52093f9ade
#
_cell.length_a   1.000
_cell.length_b   1.000
_cell.length_c   1.000
_cell.angle_alpha   90.00
_cell.angle_beta   90.00
_cell.angle_gamma   90.00
#
_symmetry.space_group_name_H-M   'P 1'
#
loop_
_entity.id
_entity.type
_entity.pdbx_description
1 polymer ?
#
loop_
_entity_poly.entity_id
_entity_poly.type
_entity_poly.pdbx_seq_one_letter_code
_entity_poly.pdbx_strand_id
1 'polypeptide(L)'
;MMINSDDQGEDEYYARYWPLYRMIEKNDWLGVEDFVTNDPDALTAKTFAPGSKTIFHAIVESLVDVESDDATCLLDKLASKVDQQTLARLDEHGHTALYQCAGKGNLRALKVLVKYNPDLTTIRSKGDHLPVHNAAYKGHKDTFRYLLEVTHGVDIYSGNDGARVLSYLIDANLYGQYY
;
A
#
# COMPACT_ATOMS: atom_id res chain seq x y z
N MET A 1 0.80 -40.86 -4.91
CA MET A 1 0.53 -39.45 -5.16
C MET A 1 1.12 -38.71 -3.98
N MET A 2 2.35 -38.17 -4.14
CA MET A 2 3.04 -37.48 -3.05
C MET A 2 2.44 -36.06 -2.98
N ILE A 3 1.74 -35.77 -1.89
CA ILE A 3 1.32 -34.40 -1.55
C ILE A 3 2.58 -33.69 -1.10
N ASN A 4 2.97 -32.62 -1.81
CA ASN A 4 4.15 -31.82 -1.47
C ASN A 4 3.95 -31.20 -0.09
N SER A 5 4.96 -31.35 0.78
CA SER A 5 4.98 -30.78 2.13
C SER A 5 4.88 -29.25 2.16
N ASP A 6 5.17 -28.58 1.04
CA ASP A 6 5.12 -27.13 0.91
C ASP A 6 3.67 -26.61 0.81
N ASP A 7 2.74 -27.40 0.26
CA ASP A 7 1.32 -27.07 0.08
C ASP A 7 0.56 -27.08 1.41
N GLN A 8 0.93 -27.95 2.35
CA GLN A 8 0.29 -28.02 3.68
C GLN A 8 0.65 -26.81 4.57
N GLY A 9 1.86 -26.28 4.44
CA GLY A 9 2.31 -25.12 5.20
C GLY A 9 1.60 -23.82 4.77
N GLU A 10 1.31 -23.66 3.48
CA GLU A 10 0.58 -22.52 2.95
C GLU A 10 -0.89 -22.53 3.38
N ASP A 11 -1.55 -23.69 3.37
CA ASP A 11 -2.94 -23.83 3.81
C ASP A 11 -3.11 -23.53 5.31
N GLU A 12 -2.21 -24.01 6.17
CA GLU A 12 -2.24 -23.76 7.61
C GLU A 12 -1.97 -22.29 7.93
N TYR A 13 -1.03 -21.67 7.22
CA TYR A 13 -0.70 -20.28 7.36
C TYR A 13 -1.84 -19.36 6.89
N TYR A 14 -2.47 -19.71 5.77
CA TYR A 14 -3.65 -19.02 5.26
C TYR A 14 -4.83 -19.12 6.23
N ALA A 15 -5.09 -20.30 6.78
CA ALA A 15 -6.15 -20.53 7.75
C ALA A 15 -5.95 -19.69 9.03
N ARG A 16 -4.69 -19.50 9.49
CA ARG A 16 -4.35 -18.72 10.68
C ARG A 16 -4.73 -17.24 10.53
N TYR A 17 -4.50 -16.63 9.36
CA TYR A 17 -4.71 -15.19 9.15
C TYR A 17 -6.00 -14.85 8.39
N TRP A 18 -6.76 -15.84 7.93
CA TRP A 18 -8.05 -15.61 7.29
C TRP A 18 -9.06 -14.85 8.18
N PRO A 19 -9.18 -15.12 9.50
CA PRO A 19 -10.03 -14.35 10.39
C PRO A 19 -9.67 -12.86 10.41
N LEU A 20 -8.37 -12.55 10.46
CA LEU A 20 -7.87 -11.18 10.45
C LEU A 20 -8.22 -10.45 9.13
N TYR A 21 -8.06 -11.12 7.99
CA TYR A 21 -8.48 -10.58 6.71
C TYR A 21 -9.98 -10.25 6.69
N ARG A 22 -10.80 -11.15 7.22
CA ARG A 22 -12.26 -10.93 7.32
C ARG A 22 -12.65 -9.79 8.25
N MET A 23 -11.88 -9.54 9.32
CA MET A 23 -12.07 -8.37 10.18
C MET A 23 -11.77 -7.08 9.41
N ILE A 24 -10.70 -7.05 8.64
CA ILE A 24 -10.33 -5.89 7.81
C ILE A 24 -11.44 -5.61 6.76
N GLU A 25 -11.92 -6.63 6.04
CA GLU A 25 -13.01 -6.49 5.07
C GLU A 25 -14.31 -5.92 5.69
N LYS A 26 -14.55 -6.23 6.97
CA LYS A 26 -15.73 -5.74 7.71
C LYS A 26 -15.49 -4.40 8.41
N ASN A 27 -14.30 -3.82 8.28
CA ASN A 27 -13.87 -2.62 9.01
C ASN A 27 -13.95 -2.78 10.54
N ASP A 28 -13.74 -4.00 11.05
CA ASP A 28 -13.66 -4.29 12.49
C ASP A 28 -12.25 -3.96 13.00
N TRP A 29 -11.95 -2.67 13.12
CA TRP A 29 -10.61 -2.18 13.47
C TRP A 29 -10.20 -2.55 14.89
N LEU A 30 -11.15 -2.67 15.82
CA LEU A 30 -10.89 -3.11 17.19
C LEU A 30 -10.50 -4.60 17.21
N GLY A 31 -11.22 -5.43 16.46
CA GLY A 31 -10.88 -6.84 16.30
C GLY A 31 -9.51 -7.05 15.65
N VAL A 32 -9.16 -6.22 14.66
CA VAL A 32 -7.82 -6.23 14.04
C VAL A 32 -6.73 -5.87 15.05
N GLU A 33 -6.92 -4.82 15.86
CA GLU A 33 -5.95 -4.40 16.88
C GLU A 33 -5.76 -5.48 17.95
N ASP A 34 -6.85 -6.09 18.41
CA ASP A 34 -6.83 -7.19 19.38
C ASP A 34 -6.12 -8.43 18.81
N PHE A 35 -6.45 -8.81 17.56
CA PHE A 35 -5.79 -9.93 16.91
C PHE A 35 -4.27 -9.74 16.82
N VAL A 36 -3.81 -8.59 16.34
CA VAL A 36 -2.37 -8.28 16.20
C VAL A 36 -1.68 -8.19 17.56
N THR A 37 -2.39 -7.80 18.60
CA THR A 37 -1.84 -7.77 19.97
C THR A 37 -1.59 -9.18 20.49
N ASN A 38 -2.47 -10.13 20.18
CA ASN A 38 -2.36 -11.53 20.58
C ASN A 38 -1.41 -12.35 19.67
N ASP A 39 -1.29 -11.95 18.39
CA ASP A 39 -0.41 -12.58 17.39
C ASP A 39 0.40 -11.51 16.62
N PRO A 40 1.52 -11.02 17.18
CA PRO A 40 2.34 -10.00 16.54
C PRO A 40 2.97 -10.43 15.21
N ASP A 41 3.12 -11.74 14.95
CA ASP A 41 3.63 -12.27 13.69
C ASP A 41 2.75 -11.89 12.50
N ALA A 42 1.48 -11.60 12.73
CA ALA A 42 0.54 -11.10 11.74
C ALA A 42 1.04 -9.83 11.03
N LEU A 43 1.83 -8.99 11.70
CA LEU A 43 2.40 -7.77 11.10
C LEU A 43 3.39 -8.06 9.98
N THR A 44 4.08 -9.19 10.06
CA THR A 44 5.10 -9.60 9.09
C THR A 44 4.61 -10.71 8.17
N ALA A 45 3.40 -11.20 8.36
CA ALA A 45 2.80 -12.24 7.54
C ALA A 45 2.59 -11.79 6.10
N LYS A 46 2.90 -12.68 5.14
CA LYS A 46 2.83 -12.37 3.69
C LYS A 46 1.60 -12.90 2.99
N THR A 47 0.90 -13.86 3.52
CA THR A 47 -0.22 -14.54 2.82
C THR A 47 -1.52 -14.33 3.54
N PHE A 48 -1.90 -13.10 3.59
CA PHE A 48 -3.10 -12.65 4.27
C PHE A 48 -4.36 -12.78 3.45
N ALA A 49 -4.19 -12.64 2.14
CA ALA A 49 -5.25 -12.58 1.16
C ALA A 49 -4.70 -13.08 -0.18
N PRO A 50 -5.56 -13.40 -1.15
CA PRO A 50 -5.12 -13.65 -2.51
C PRO A 50 -4.17 -12.56 -2.96
N GLY A 51 -3.00 -12.93 -3.50
CA GLY A 51 -2.03 -11.97 -4.02
C GLY A 51 -0.84 -11.66 -3.13
N SER A 52 -0.48 -12.53 -2.17
CA SER A 52 0.72 -12.33 -1.30
C SER A 52 0.73 -10.99 -0.56
N LYS A 53 -0.42 -10.51 -0.14
CA LYS A 53 -0.60 -9.22 0.54
C LYS A 53 -0.15 -9.28 2.00
N THR A 54 0.34 -8.15 2.51
CA THR A 54 0.54 -7.94 3.95
C THR A 54 -0.70 -7.27 4.55
N ILE A 55 -0.76 -7.20 5.89
CA ILE A 55 -1.81 -6.45 6.60
C ILE A 55 -1.93 -5.01 6.11
N PHE A 56 -0.80 -4.37 5.77
CA PHE A 56 -0.77 -2.99 5.27
C PHE A 56 -1.45 -2.85 3.91
N HIS A 57 -1.27 -3.82 3.00
CA HIS A 57 -2.00 -3.87 1.73
C HIS A 57 -3.49 -4.04 1.95
N ALA A 58 -3.88 -4.98 2.83
CA ALA A 58 -5.29 -5.26 3.11
C ALA A 58 -6.00 -4.05 3.73
N ILE A 59 -5.37 -3.36 4.70
CA ILE A 59 -5.93 -2.15 5.29
C ILE A 59 -6.07 -1.05 4.23
N VAL A 60 -5.03 -0.79 3.43
CA VAL A 60 -5.11 0.22 2.36
C VAL A 60 -6.18 -0.15 1.34
N GLU A 61 -6.38 -1.43 1.06
CA GLU A 61 -7.40 -1.90 0.12
C GLU A 61 -8.82 -1.68 0.63
N SER A 62 -9.05 -1.83 1.94
CA SER A 62 -10.35 -1.58 2.56
C SER A 62 -10.69 -0.09 2.69
N LEU A 63 -9.70 0.80 2.60
CA LEU A 63 -9.88 2.26 2.66
C LEU A 63 -10.45 2.85 1.34
N VAL A 64 -11.22 2.08 0.58
CA VAL A 64 -11.90 2.56 -0.63
C VAL A 64 -13.10 3.39 -0.20
N ASP A 65 -13.13 4.64 -0.61
CA ASP A 65 -14.24 5.59 -0.43
C ASP A 65 -14.50 6.13 0.99
N VAL A 66 -13.75 5.73 2.00
CA VAL A 66 -13.95 6.22 3.36
C VAL A 66 -12.65 6.80 3.91
N GLU A 67 -12.63 8.09 4.17
CA GLU A 67 -11.69 8.71 5.11
C GLU A 67 -12.03 8.23 6.54
N SER A 68 -11.80 6.94 6.80
CA SER A 68 -11.98 6.40 8.14
C SER A 68 -10.82 6.83 9.02
N ASP A 69 -11.10 7.69 9.98
CA ASP A 69 -10.12 8.12 10.97
C ASP A 69 -9.63 6.91 11.78
N ASP A 70 -10.51 5.95 12.09
CA ASP A 70 -10.17 4.73 12.85
C ASP A 70 -9.18 3.86 12.09
N ALA A 71 -9.42 3.61 10.81
CA ALA A 71 -8.52 2.81 9.98
C ALA A 71 -7.15 3.48 9.79
N THR A 72 -7.13 4.81 9.61
CA THR A 72 -5.88 5.57 9.50
C THR A 72 -5.11 5.57 10.82
N CYS A 73 -5.82 5.71 11.95
CA CYS A 73 -5.23 5.61 13.28
C CYS A 73 -4.64 4.22 13.54
N LEU A 74 -5.36 3.16 13.16
CA LEU A 74 -4.85 1.80 13.26
C LEU A 74 -3.62 1.60 12.38
N LEU A 75 -3.64 2.07 11.12
CA LEU A 75 -2.50 2.02 10.23
C LEU A 75 -1.26 2.69 10.84
N ASP A 76 -1.42 3.86 11.47
CA ASP A 76 -0.32 4.57 12.16
C ASP A 76 0.21 3.75 13.35
N LYS A 77 -0.65 3.19 14.18
CA LYS A 77 -0.28 2.32 15.29
C LYS A 77 0.50 1.07 14.82
N LEU A 78 0.02 0.41 13.76
CA LEU A 78 0.66 -0.81 13.25
C LEU A 78 1.98 -0.51 12.54
N ALA A 79 2.03 0.54 11.74
CA ALA A 79 3.25 0.95 11.03
C ALA A 79 4.38 1.35 12.00
N SER A 80 4.03 1.88 13.19
CA SER A 80 5.01 2.20 14.23
C SER A 80 5.69 0.99 14.88
N LYS A 81 5.10 -0.21 14.72
CA LYS A 81 5.58 -1.47 15.34
C LYS A 81 6.46 -2.31 14.42
N VAL A 82 6.66 -1.91 13.18
CA VAL A 82 7.42 -2.68 12.18
C VAL A 82 8.58 -1.88 11.63
N ASP A 83 9.54 -2.59 11.02
CA ASP A 83 10.65 -1.97 10.32
C ASP A 83 10.28 -1.51 8.90
N GLN A 84 11.16 -0.74 8.29
CA GLN A 84 10.98 -0.21 6.94
C GLN A 84 10.91 -1.32 5.89
N GLN A 85 11.61 -2.46 6.10
CA GLN A 85 11.59 -3.59 5.19
C GLN A 85 10.20 -4.24 5.14
N THR A 86 9.54 -4.35 6.28
CA THR A 86 8.17 -4.89 6.35
C THR A 86 7.19 -4.01 5.58
N LEU A 87 7.29 -2.68 5.70
CA LEU A 87 6.46 -1.74 4.94
C LEU A 87 6.77 -1.75 3.44
N ALA A 88 8.01 -2.09 3.06
CA ALA A 88 8.47 -2.15 1.68
C ALA A 88 8.14 -3.47 0.96
N ARG A 89 7.48 -4.42 1.63
CA ARG A 89 7.10 -5.70 1.01
C ARG A 89 6.15 -5.49 -0.15
N LEU A 90 6.35 -6.32 -1.18
CA LEU A 90 5.58 -6.27 -2.41
C LEU A 90 4.50 -7.36 -2.42
N ASP A 91 3.35 -7.04 -2.99
CA ASP A 91 2.33 -8.01 -3.36
C ASP A 91 2.75 -8.82 -4.61
N GLU A 92 1.89 -9.72 -5.10
CA GLU A 92 2.15 -10.53 -6.32
C GLU A 92 2.33 -9.68 -7.58
N HIS A 93 1.75 -8.47 -7.62
CA HIS A 93 1.87 -7.54 -8.73
C HIS A 93 3.14 -6.66 -8.63
N GLY A 94 3.91 -6.80 -7.55
CA GLY A 94 5.08 -5.98 -7.26
C GLY A 94 4.72 -4.58 -6.77
N HIS A 95 3.58 -4.42 -6.11
CA HIS A 95 3.17 -3.17 -5.51
C HIS A 95 3.46 -3.16 -4.00
N THR A 96 3.90 -2.03 -3.49
CA THR A 96 3.88 -1.74 -2.05
C THR A 96 2.49 -1.28 -1.63
N ALA A 97 2.18 -1.33 -0.34
CA ALA A 97 0.95 -0.74 0.20
C ALA A 97 0.84 0.76 -0.14
N LEU A 98 1.97 1.50 -0.14
CA LEU A 98 1.99 2.91 -0.55
C LEU A 98 1.65 3.10 -2.03
N TYR A 99 2.14 2.24 -2.92
CA TYR A 99 1.80 2.29 -4.35
C TYR A 99 0.29 2.13 -4.57
N GLN A 100 -0.34 1.17 -3.88
CA GLN A 100 -1.80 0.99 -3.93
C GLN A 100 -2.54 2.19 -3.34
N CYS A 101 -2.06 2.71 -2.20
CA CYS A 101 -2.62 3.89 -1.54
C CYS A 101 -2.60 5.13 -2.47
N ALA A 102 -1.52 5.32 -3.22
CA ALA A 102 -1.39 6.38 -4.21
C ALA A 102 -2.45 6.26 -5.32
N GLY A 103 -2.69 5.04 -5.80
CA GLY A 103 -3.72 4.77 -6.81
C GLY A 103 -5.17 4.88 -6.31
N LYS A 104 -5.39 4.90 -5.01
CA LYS A 104 -6.70 5.11 -4.37
C LYS A 104 -6.95 6.56 -3.97
N GLY A 105 -5.91 7.39 -3.98
CA GLY A 105 -6.02 8.80 -3.60
C GLY A 105 -6.17 9.05 -2.11
N ASN A 106 -5.96 8.05 -1.26
CA ASN A 106 -6.06 8.23 0.20
C ASN A 106 -4.80 8.91 0.75
N LEU A 107 -4.82 10.24 0.72
CA LEU A 107 -3.70 11.08 1.14
C LEU A 107 -3.35 10.89 2.64
N ARG A 108 -4.33 10.62 3.51
CA ARG A 108 -4.08 10.44 4.94
C ARG A 108 -3.29 9.16 5.21
N ALA A 109 -3.75 8.03 4.70
CA ALA A 109 -3.04 6.76 4.84
C ALA A 109 -1.66 6.81 4.16
N LEU A 110 -1.57 7.47 3.01
CA LEU A 110 -0.29 7.65 2.31
C LEU A 110 0.72 8.43 3.16
N LYS A 111 0.31 9.52 3.80
CA LYS A 111 1.17 10.29 4.71
C LYS A 111 1.66 9.45 5.89
N VAL A 112 0.81 8.58 6.43
CA VAL A 112 1.22 7.64 7.48
C VAL A 112 2.34 6.72 6.98
N LEU A 113 2.18 6.08 5.84
CA LEU A 113 3.19 5.17 5.30
C LEU A 113 4.52 5.88 5.01
N VAL A 114 4.48 7.09 4.42
CA VAL A 114 5.67 7.91 4.14
C VAL A 114 6.38 8.34 5.43
N LYS A 115 5.62 8.64 6.50
CA LYS A 115 6.18 8.99 7.83
C LYS A 115 7.11 7.90 8.37
N TYR A 116 6.74 6.63 8.21
CA TYR A 116 7.52 5.50 8.75
C TYR A 116 8.55 4.95 7.77
N ASN A 117 8.32 5.10 6.47
CA ASN A 117 9.31 4.73 5.45
C ASN A 117 9.22 5.66 4.23
N PRO A 118 10.01 6.76 4.21
CA PRO A 118 10.04 7.69 3.08
C PRO A 118 10.49 7.04 1.76
N ASP A 119 11.33 6.01 1.81
CA ASP A 119 11.88 5.34 0.63
C ASP A 119 10.78 4.61 -0.18
N LEU A 120 9.62 4.35 0.41
CA LEU A 120 8.47 3.79 -0.30
C LEU A 120 8.08 4.60 -1.53
N THR A 121 8.33 5.92 -1.54
CA THR A 121 8.02 6.81 -2.66
C THR A 121 8.84 6.52 -3.90
N THR A 122 9.99 5.85 -3.75
CA THR A 122 10.93 5.52 -4.84
C THR A 122 10.90 4.06 -5.25
N ILE A 123 10.14 3.21 -4.54
CA ILE A 123 10.00 1.79 -4.89
C ILE A 123 9.10 1.65 -6.12
N ARG A 124 9.68 1.02 -7.16
CA ARG A 124 8.98 0.78 -8.43
C ARG A 124 8.16 -0.51 -8.39
N SER A 125 7.01 -0.48 -9.03
CA SER A 125 6.23 -1.68 -9.33
C SER A 125 6.91 -2.56 -10.39
N LYS A 126 6.41 -3.79 -10.62
CA LYS A 126 6.88 -4.65 -11.73
C LYS A 126 6.77 -3.98 -13.11
N GLY A 127 5.84 -3.04 -13.28
CA GLY A 127 5.69 -2.25 -14.50
C GLY A 127 6.60 -1.03 -14.59
N ASP A 128 7.61 -0.91 -13.71
CA ASP A 128 8.54 0.21 -13.65
C ASP A 128 7.86 1.56 -13.35
N HIS A 129 6.75 1.55 -12.60
CA HIS A 129 6.03 2.76 -12.19
C HIS A 129 6.29 3.10 -10.72
N LEU A 130 6.52 4.37 -10.44
CA LEU A 130 6.57 4.92 -9.09
C LEU A 130 5.15 5.18 -8.54
N PRO A 131 4.98 5.32 -7.22
CA PRO A 131 3.69 5.71 -6.62
C PRO A 131 3.13 7.01 -7.19
N VAL A 132 3.97 8.00 -7.50
CA VAL A 132 3.57 9.27 -8.12
C VAL A 132 2.93 9.06 -9.50
N HIS A 133 3.44 8.10 -10.30
CA HIS A 133 2.85 7.75 -11.58
C HIS A 133 1.44 7.16 -11.41
N ASN A 134 1.24 6.32 -10.38
CA ASN A 134 -0.07 5.72 -10.12
C ASN A 134 -1.10 6.77 -9.67
N ALA A 135 -0.69 7.73 -8.82
CA ALA A 135 -1.55 8.84 -8.42
C ALA A 135 -1.96 9.72 -9.63
N ALA A 136 -0.99 10.03 -10.52
CA ALA A 136 -1.25 10.78 -11.74
C ALA A 136 -2.20 10.04 -12.68
N TYR A 137 -1.93 8.76 -12.95
CA TYR A 137 -2.74 7.90 -13.81
C TYR A 137 -4.20 7.80 -13.33
N LYS A 138 -4.41 7.74 -12.01
CA LYS A 138 -5.74 7.68 -11.40
C LYS A 138 -6.40 9.04 -11.19
N GLY A 139 -5.70 10.14 -11.48
CA GLY A 139 -6.24 11.49 -11.37
C GLY A 139 -6.35 12.05 -9.95
N HIS A 140 -5.62 11.49 -8.99
CA HIS A 140 -5.66 11.90 -7.58
C HIS A 140 -4.73 13.09 -7.30
N LYS A 141 -5.24 14.31 -7.52
CA LYS A 141 -4.48 15.56 -7.50
C LYS A 141 -3.69 15.81 -6.22
N ASP A 142 -4.34 15.69 -5.07
CA ASP A 142 -3.71 16.02 -3.79
C ASP A 142 -2.64 15.00 -3.41
N THR A 143 -2.91 13.72 -3.68
CA THR A 143 -1.95 12.64 -3.50
C THR A 143 -0.76 12.79 -4.45
N PHE A 144 -1.02 13.12 -5.71
CA PHE A 144 -0.01 13.39 -6.71
C PHE A 144 0.89 14.56 -6.29
N ARG A 145 0.31 15.71 -5.90
CA ARG A 145 1.06 16.89 -5.45
C ARG A 145 1.94 16.55 -4.25
N TYR A 146 1.40 15.89 -3.25
CA TYR A 146 2.17 15.48 -2.09
C TYR A 146 3.34 14.56 -2.47
N LEU A 147 3.12 13.58 -3.35
CA LEU A 147 4.20 12.69 -3.80
C LEU A 147 5.27 13.42 -4.61
N LEU A 148 4.94 14.46 -5.39
CA LEU A 148 5.95 15.30 -6.04
C LEU A 148 6.87 15.98 -5.03
N GLU A 149 6.32 16.41 -3.88
CA GLU A 149 7.07 17.11 -2.84
C GLU A 149 7.99 16.18 -2.04
N VAL A 150 7.57 14.93 -1.82
CA VAL A 150 8.27 14.01 -0.91
C VAL A 150 9.11 12.94 -1.62
N THR A 151 8.98 12.78 -2.94
CA THR A 151 9.79 11.83 -3.70
C THR A 151 11.15 12.44 -4.00
N HIS A 152 12.17 11.97 -3.30
CA HIS A 152 13.55 12.45 -3.47
C HIS A 152 14.44 11.33 -4.02
N GLY A 153 15.57 11.71 -4.62
CA GLY A 153 16.57 10.75 -5.11
C GLY A 153 16.26 10.13 -6.48
N VAL A 154 15.12 10.46 -7.07
CA VAL A 154 14.72 10.06 -8.42
C VAL A 154 14.29 11.31 -9.19
N ASP A 155 14.80 11.47 -10.42
CA ASP A 155 14.35 12.55 -11.29
C ASP A 155 13.03 12.13 -11.99
N ILE A 156 11.92 12.59 -11.40
CA ILE A 156 10.57 12.32 -11.89
C ILE A 156 10.09 13.32 -12.96
N TYR A 157 10.94 14.29 -13.32
CA TYR A 157 10.58 15.36 -14.25
C TYR A 157 11.23 15.19 -15.63
N SER A 158 12.17 14.26 -15.81
CA SER A 158 12.87 14.02 -17.05
C SER A 158 12.78 12.59 -17.54
N GLY A 159 13.24 12.34 -18.75
CA GLY A 159 13.28 11.01 -19.34
C GLY A 159 11.91 10.33 -19.41
N ASN A 160 11.91 9.02 -19.19
CA ASN A 160 10.68 8.22 -19.23
C ASN A 160 9.70 8.56 -18.10
N ASP A 161 10.20 8.89 -16.92
CA ASP A 161 9.34 9.22 -15.78
C ASP A 161 8.62 10.55 -16.00
N GLY A 162 9.31 11.58 -16.48
CA GLY A 162 8.69 12.85 -16.83
C GLY A 162 7.67 12.73 -17.97
N ALA A 163 7.98 11.93 -18.98
CA ALA A 163 7.04 11.65 -20.07
C ALA A 163 5.78 10.93 -19.58
N ARG A 164 5.92 9.96 -18.67
CA ARG A 164 4.77 9.26 -18.04
C ARG A 164 3.92 10.21 -17.22
N VAL A 165 4.56 11.03 -16.36
CA VAL A 165 3.85 12.04 -15.56
C VAL A 165 3.04 12.95 -16.46
N LEU A 166 3.65 13.50 -17.49
CA LEU A 166 2.97 14.41 -18.44
C LEU A 166 1.81 13.72 -19.15
N SER A 167 2.01 12.50 -19.66
CA SER A 167 0.95 11.74 -20.33
C SER A 167 -0.24 11.51 -19.40
N TYR A 168 0.01 11.05 -18.17
CA TYR A 168 -1.07 10.78 -17.21
C TYR A 168 -1.81 12.04 -16.76
N LEU A 169 -1.11 13.17 -16.63
CA LEU A 169 -1.75 14.45 -16.31
C LEU A 169 -2.67 14.91 -17.46
N ILE A 170 -2.26 14.69 -18.70
CA ILE A 170 -3.09 14.99 -19.88
C ILE A 170 -4.31 14.07 -19.90
N ASP A 171 -4.13 12.76 -19.77
CA ASP A 171 -5.21 11.77 -19.78
C ASP A 171 -6.22 11.98 -18.66
N ALA A 172 -5.74 12.35 -17.46
CA ALA A 172 -6.58 12.68 -16.32
C ALA A 172 -7.20 14.08 -16.37
N ASN A 173 -6.95 14.85 -17.43
CA ASN A 173 -7.38 16.24 -17.60
C ASN A 173 -6.91 17.17 -16.45
N LEU A 174 -5.72 16.91 -15.93
CA LEU A 174 -5.13 17.66 -14.80
C LEU A 174 -4.15 18.74 -15.25
N TYR A 175 -3.84 18.81 -16.54
CA TYR A 175 -2.98 19.87 -17.11
C TYR A 175 -3.70 21.24 -16.96
N GLY A 176 -2.93 22.27 -16.66
CA GLY A 176 -3.46 23.63 -16.46
C GLY A 176 -3.78 23.99 -15.02
N GLN A 177 -3.57 23.11 -14.07
CA GLN A 177 -3.73 23.40 -12.64
C GLN A 177 -2.38 23.54 -11.90
N TYR A 178 -1.26 23.39 -12.61
CA TYR A 178 0.10 23.41 -12.08
C TYR A 178 0.94 24.58 -12.60
N TYR A 179 0.27 25.61 -13.16
CA TYR A 179 0.86 26.89 -13.60
C TYR A 179 0.42 28.00 -12.69
#